data_277b0cc2b6c21b54cfac7ef0ff5679af
#
_entry.id   277b0cc2b6c21b54cfac7ef0ff5679af
#
_cell.length_a   1.000
_cell.length_b   1.000
_cell.length_c   1.000
_cell.angle_alpha   90.00
_cell.angle_beta   90.00
_cell.angle_gamma   90.00
#
_symmetry.space_group_name_H-M   'P 1'
#
loop_
_entity.id
_entity.type
_entity.pdbx_description
1 polymer ?
#
loop_
_entity_poly.entity_id
_entity_poly.type
_entity_poly.pdbx_seq_one_letter_code
_entity_poly.pdbx_strand_id
1 'polypeptide(L)'
;MELGTVKAVITGGASGLGRATAARLIAAGARVALLDRPASAGEDVAKSFGPSAAFTPADVTSAEAVTAALDAAVAHCGGLNVLVNCAGIGTAMKTLGKSGPAKLEEFTRVIQVNLIGTFNCIRLAAPHMAKSAPGAHGERGVIINTASVAAFDGQIGQAAYSASKGGIVGLTLPVARDLAELGIRVCTIAPGLFDTPLLAGLPEPARVSLGKQVPFPPRLGRPAEYGALAAQIVENAMLNGETIRLDGAIRMQPR
;
A
#
# COMPACT_ATOMS: atom_id res chain seq x y z
N MET A 1 -16.68 8.11 -4.47
CA MET A 1 -16.04 8.67 -5.71
C MET A 1 -16.19 7.67 -6.83
N GLU A 2 -16.50 8.11 -8.04
CA GLU A 2 -16.58 7.24 -9.23
C GLU A 2 -15.18 6.86 -9.73
N LEU A 3 -14.97 5.59 -10.05
CA LEU A 3 -13.63 5.09 -10.45
C LEU A 3 -13.09 5.76 -11.71
N GLY A 4 -13.96 6.13 -12.67
CA GLY A 4 -13.55 6.82 -13.90
C GLY A 4 -12.99 8.23 -13.69
N THR A 5 -13.24 8.84 -12.51
CA THR A 5 -12.71 10.17 -12.15
C THR A 5 -11.43 10.11 -11.32
N VAL A 6 -10.93 8.91 -11.04
CA VAL A 6 -9.76 8.69 -10.20
C VAL A 6 -8.47 9.16 -10.88
N LYS A 7 -7.69 9.92 -10.12
CA LYS A 7 -6.34 10.41 -10.41
C LYS A 7 -5.44 9.91 -9.29
N ALA A 8 -4.80 8.76 -9.51
CA ALA A 8 -4.14 8.02 -8.44
C ALA A 8 -2.62 8.09 -8.48
N VAL A 9 -2.01 8.13 -7.30
CA VAL A 9 -0.62 7.73 -7.09
C VAL A 9 -0.60 6.43 -6.31
N ILE A 10 0.17 5.45 -6.78
CA ILE A 10 0.32 4.14 -6.14
C ILE A 10 1.78 3.89 -5.86
N THR A 11 2.18 3.88 -4.58
CA THR A 11 3.54 3.52 -4.20
C THR A 11 3.73 2.00 -4.23
N GLY A 12 4.94 1.52 -4.57
CA GLY A 12 5.13 0.10 -4.86
C GLY A 12 4.35 -0.36 -6.10
N GLY A 13 4.07 0.58 -7.02
CA GLY A 13 3.18 0.39 -8.16
C GLY A 13 3.71 -0.52 -9.26
N ALA A 14 5.01 -0.81 -9.27
CA ALA A 14 5.64 -1.64 -10.30
C ALA A 14 5.37 -3.15 -10.13
N SER A 15 4.84 -3.60 -8.98
CA SER A 15 4.68 -5.03 -8.72
C SER A 15 3.54 -5.35 -7.74
N GLY A 16 3.24 -6.62 -7.56
CA GLY A 16 2.37 -7.15 -6.50
C GLY A 16 1.02 -6.45 -6.36
N LEU A 17 0.71 -6.04 -5.13
CA LEU A 17 -0.58 -5.41 -4.78
C LEU A 17 -0.75 -4.05 -5.46
N GLY A 18 0.33 -3.24 -5.52
CA GLY A 18 0.29 -1.92 -6.16
C GLY A 18 -0.01 -2.02 -7.65
N ARG A 19 0.68 -2.91 -8.38
CA ARG A 19 0.42 -3.14 -9.82
C ARG A 19 -1.02 -3.64 -10.07
N ALA A 20 -1.51 -4.55 -9.22
CA ALA A 20 -2.87 -5.06 -9.37
C ALA A 20 -3.93 -3.99 -9.09
N THR A 21 -3.66 -3.09 -8.14
CA THR A 21 -4.52 -1.93 -7.86
C THR A 21 -4.52 -0.97 -9.06
N ALA A 22 -3.35 -0.68 -9.63
CA ALA A 22 -3.24 0.14 -10.85
C ALA A 22 -4.07 -0.45 -11.99
N ALA A 23 -3.90 -1.76 -12.26
CA ALA A 23 -4.66 -2.46 -13.29
C ALA A 23 -6.18 -2.35 -13.08
N ARG A 24 -6.66 -2.52 -11.82
CA ARG A 24 -8.09 -2.43 -11.48
C ARG A 24 -8.66 -1.03 -11.70
N LEU A 25 -7.92 0.01 -11.30
CA LEU A 25 -8.35 1.39 -11.44
C LEU A 25 -8.32 1.84 -12.91
N ILE A 26 -7.25 1.53 -13.65
CA ILE A 26 -7.12 1.85 -15.07
C ILE A 26 -8.21 1.18 -15.90
N ALA A 27 -8.53 -0.08 -15.61
CA ALA A 27 -9.63 -0.79 -16.28
C ALA A 27 -11.01 -0.13 -16.06
N ALA A 28 -11.14 0.71 -15.02
CA ALA A 28 -12.33 1.50 -14.75
C ALA A 28 -12.24 2.95 -15.28
N GLY A 29 -11.21 3.29 -16.06
CA GLY A 29 -11.04 4.61 -16.67
C GLY A 29 -10.19 5.60 -15.88
N ALA A 30 -9.55 5.18 -14.78
CA ALA A 30 -8.67 6.03 -13.98
C ALA A 30 -7.37 6.41 -14.70
N ARG A 31 -6.75 7.50 -14.27
CA ARG A 31 -5.35 7.83 -14.58
C ARG A 31 -4.48 7.56 -13.37
N VAL A 32 -3.34 6.89 -13.57
CA VAL A 32 -2.51 6.37 -12.48
C VAL A 32 -1.04 6.71 -12.69
N ALA A 33 -0.40 7.21 -11.65
CA ALA A 33 1.06 7.29 -11.58
C ALA A 33 1.60 6.19 -10.66
N LEU A 34 2.53 5.39 -11.19
CA LEU A 34 3.22 4.33 -10.46
C LEU A 34 4.46 4.94 -9.81
N LEU A 35 4.46 5.09 -8.48
CA LEU A 35 5.63 5.51 -7.73
C LEU A 35 6.37 4.28 -7.22
N ASP A 36 7.59 4.09 -7.68
CA ASP A 36 8.44 2.98 -7.25
C ASP A 36 9.92 3.39 -7.38
N ARG A 37 10.82 2.59 -6.83
CA ARG A 37 12.26 2.88 -6.90
C ARG A 37 12.73 2.97 -8.36
N PRO A 38 13.72 3.83 -8.67
CA PRO A 38 14.25 3.97 -10.04
C PRO A 38 14.71 2.64 -10.67
N ALA A 39 15.22 1.71 -9.86
CA ALA A 39 15.70 0.40 -10.32
C ALA A 39 14.57 -0.66 -10.48
N SER A 40 13.31 -0.30 -10.28
CA SER A 40 12.17 -1.19 -10.48
C SER A 40 11.79 -1.32 -11.96
N ALA A 41 10.89 -2.26 -12.27
CA ALA A 41 10.32 -2.39 -13.62
C ALA A 41 9.18 -1.36 -13.89
N GLY A 42 9.15 -0.24 -13.16
CA GLY A 42 8.05 0.72 -13.21
C GLY A 42 7.79 1.30 -14.60
N GLU A 43 8.84 1.60 -15.35
CA GLU A 43 8.75 2.12 -16.71
C GLU A 43 8.06 1.13 -17.67
N ASP A 44 8.47 -0.14 -17.64
CA ASP A 44 7.89 -1.19 -18.49
C ASP A 44 6.44 -1.50 -18.09
N VAL A 45 6.17 -1.48 -16.79
CA VAL A 45 4.80 -1.67 -16.27
C VAL A 45 3.90 -0.51 -16.69
N ALA A 46 4.35 0.74 -16.60
CA ALA A 46 3.58 1.90 -17.06
C ALA A 46 3.30 1.80 -18.56
N LYS A 47 4.32 1.48 -19.38
CA LYS A 47 4.15 1.26 -20.83
C LYS A 47 3.12 0.19 -21.12
N SER A 48 3.08 -0.89 -20.35
CA SER A 48 2.11 -1.98 -20.54
C SER A 48 0.65 -1.56 -20.29
N PHE A 49 0.42 -0.51 -19.51
CA PHE A 49 -0.89 0.08 -19.24
C PHE A 49 -1.27 1.19 -20.22
N GLY A 50 -0.35 1.61 -21.09
CA GLY A 50 -0.59 2.65 -22.10
C GLY A 50 -0.71 4.06 -21.50
N PRO A 51 -1.39 5.00 -22.18
CA PRO A 51 -1.40 6.42 -21.82
C PRO A 51 -2.11 6.76 -20.50
N SER A 52 -2.82 5.80 -19.91
CA SER A 52 -3.49 5.98 -18.62
C SER A 52 -2.53 5.83 -17.44
N ALA A 53 -1.29 5.40 -17.67
CA ALA A 53 -0.29 5.21 -16.64
C ALA A 53 0.99 5.98 -16.94
N ALA A 54 1.65 6.47 -15.88
CA ALA A 54 3.01 6.98 -15.92
C ALA A 54 3.85 6.36 -14.81
N PHE A 55 5.16 6.31 -15.01
CA PHE A 55 6.11 5.95 -13.97
C PHE A 55 6.74 7.21 -13.38
N THR A 56 6.71 7.34 -12.05
CA THR A 56 7.30 8.44 -11.30
C THR A 56 8.31 7.85 -10.30
N PRO A 57 9.60 7.77 -10.67
CA PRO A 57 10.60 7.11 -9.84
C PRO A 57 10.86 7.88 -8.54
N ALA A 58 10.75 7.19 -7.39
CA ALA A 58 11.12 7.74 -6.10
C ALA A 58 11.37 6.65 -5.05
N ASP A 59 12.24 6.95 -4.08
CA ASP A 59 12.29 6.24 -2.80
C ASP A 59 11.35 6.95 -1.82
N VAL A 60 10.40 6.22 -1.24
CA VAL A 60 9.40 6.77 -0.30
C VAL A 60 10.03 7.37 0.96
N THR A 61 11.28 7.03 1.27
CA THR A 61 12.03 7.56 2.42
C THR A 61 12.61 8.95 2.16
N SER A 62 12.70 9.38 0.89
CA SER A 62 13.19 10.71 0.52
C SER A 62 12.02 11.67 0.30
N ALA A 63 11.94 12.71 1.11
CA ALA A 63 10.92 13.76 0.96
C ALA A 63 11.05 14.50 -0.38
N GLU A 64 12.27 14.79 -0.80
CA GLU A 64 12.56 15.47 -2.07
C GLU A 64 12.12 14.63 -3.27
N ALA A 65 12.51 13.34 -3.31
CA ALA A 65 12.15 12.44 -4.39
C ALA A 65 10.63 12.24 -4.47
N VAL A 66 9.96 12.08 -3.33
CA VAL A 66 8.49 11.94 -3.27
C VAL A 66 7.80 13.21 -3.74
N THR A 67 8.29 14.40 -3.36
CA THR A 67 7.71 15.67 -3.83
C THR A 67 7.78 15.77 -5.36
N ALA A 68 8.97 15.56 -5.94
CA ALA A 68 9.15 15.60 -7.39
C ALA A 68 8.27 14.56 -8.13
N ALA A 69 8.16 13.35 -7.56
CA ALA A 69 7.32 12.30 -8.13
C ALA A 69 5.82 12.65 -8.06
N LEU A 70 5.36 13.27 -6.98
CA LEU A 70 3.97 13.74 -6.85
C LEU A 70 3.66 14.88 -7.83
N ASP A 71 4.57 15.84 -8.01
CA ASP A 71 4.38 16.92 -8.99
C ASP A 71 4.25 16.36 -10.41
N ALA A 72 5.12 15.42 -10.78
CA ALA A 72 5.04 14.73 -12.07
C ALA A 72 3.74 13.93 -12.22
N ALA A 73 3.31 13.25 -11.16
CA ALA A 73 2.06 12.50 -11.13
C ALA A 73 0.83 13.41 -11.32
N VAL A 74 0.80 14.55 -10.63
CA VAL A 74 -0.26 15.56 -10.76
C VAL A 74 -0.32 16.11 -12.18
N ALA A 75 0.83 16.39 -12.79
CA ALA A 75 0.91 16.86 -14.19
C ALA A 75 0.36 15.79 -15.15
N HIS A 76 0.75 14.52 -14.99
CA HIS A 76 0.28 13.42 -15.84
C HIS A 76 -1.23 13.16 -15.67
N CYS A 77 -1.71 13.06 -14.42
CA CYS A 77 -3.09 12.70 -14.14
C CYS A 77 -4.07 13.90 -14.25
N GLY A 78 -3.57 15.12 -14.26
CA GLY A 78 -4.38 16.35 -14.22
C GLY A 78 -4.99 16.57 -12.82
N GLY A 79 -4.26 16.20 -11.77
CA GLY A 79 -4.66 16.31 -10.35
C GLY A 79 -4.34 15.05 -9.54
N LEU A 80 -4.73 15.03 -8.27
CA LEU A 80 -4.55 13.89 -7.38
C LEU A 80 -5.75 13.79 -6.42
N ASN A 81 -6.44 12.65 -6.42
CA ASN A 81 -7.55 12.38 -5.50
C ASN A 81 -7.50 10.98 -4.85
N VAL A 82 -6.55 10.12 -5.27
CA VAL A 82 -6.34 8.82 -4.64
C VAL A 82 -4.85 8.57 -4.40
N LEU A 83 -4.49 8.22 -3.17
CA LEU A 83 -3.15 7.72 -2.84
C LEU A 83 -3.28 6.28 -2.33
N VAL A 84 -2.52 5.34 -2.91
CA VAL A 84 -2.47 3.97 -2.41
C VAL A 84 -1.02 3.64 -2.02
N ASN A 85 -0.78 3.43 -0.74
CA ASN A 85 0.53 3.12 -0.20
C ASN A 85 0.76 1.61 -0.15
N CYS A 86 1.42 1.05 -1.19
CA CYS A 86 1.79 -0.37 -1.25
C CYS A 86 3.30 -0.61 -1.12
N ALA A 87 4.13 0.44 -1.13
CA ALA A 87 5.56 0.29 -0.94
C ALA A 87 5.88 -0.29 0.44
N GLY A 88 6.73 -1.30 0.49
CA GLY A 88 7.14 -1.92 1.73
C GLY A 88 8.13 -3.06 1.55
N ILE A 89 8.86 -3.35 2.60
CA ILE A 89 9.82 -4.44 2.68
C ILE A 89 9.52 -5.32 3.89
N GLY A 90 9.92 -6.59 3.79
CA GLY A 90 9.90 -7.54 4.90
C GLY A 90 11.29 -8.09 5.15
N THR A 91 11.68 -8.23 6.41
CA THR A 91 12.92 -8.88 6.82
C THR A 91 12.61 -9.78 8.01
N ALA A 92 12.99 -11.04 7.91
CA ALA A 92 12.86 -11.98 9.03
C ALA A 92 14.12 -11.90 9.91
N MET A 93 13.97 -11.43 11.13
CA MET A 93 15.08 -11.27 12.07
C MET A 93 14.60 -11.51 13.51
N LYS A 94 15.13 -12.58 14.14
CA LYS A 94 14.86 -12.83 15.56
C LYS A 94 15.52 -11.77 16.43
N THR A 95 14.85 -11.33 17.51
CA THR A 95 15.39 -10.40 18.49
C THR A 95 16.73 -10.86 19.07
N LEU A 96 16.85 -12.17 19.31
CA LEU A 96 18.10 -12.83 19.63
C LEU A 96 18.25 -14.07 18.74
N GLY A 97 19.23 -14.04 17.87
CA GLY A 97 19.60 -15.14 16.95
C GLY A 97 20.85 -15.89 17.43
N LYS A 98 21.28 -16.89 16.64
CA LYS A 98 22.51 -17.64 16.94
C LYS A 98 23.78 -16.78 16.90
N SER A 99 23.79 -15.71 16.09
CA SER A 99 24.90 -14.76 15.95
C SER A 99 24.83 -13.57 16.91
N GLY A 100 23.91 -13.55 17.88
CA GLY A 100 23.74 -12.47 18.84
C GLY A 100 22.44 -11.68 18.64
N PRO A 101 22.37 -10.46 19.24
CA PRO A 101 21.20 -9.62 19.14
C PRO A 101 20.93 -9.15 17.71
N ALA A 102 19.66 -8.86 17.43
CA ALA A 102 19.23 -8.29 16.15
C ALA A 102 19.98 -6.98 15.84
N LYS A 103 20.34 -6.79 14.57
CA LYS A 103 20.97 -5.54 14.12
C LYS A 103 19.92 -4.42 14.10
N LEU A 104 20.18 -3.34 14.82
CA LEU A 104 19.25 -2.21 14.94
C LEU A 104 19.03 -1.53 13.58
N GLU A 105 20.05 -1.51 12.72
CA GLU A 105 19.98 -0.93 11.36
C GLU A 105 18.91 -1.61 10.50
N GLU A 106 18.79 -2.93 10.62
CA GLU A 106 17.77 -3.69 9.87
C GLU A 106 16.36 -3.40 10.39
N PHE A 107 16.21 -3.27 11.72
CA PHE A 107 14.94 -2.82 12.32
C PHE A 107 14.58 -1.42 11.82
N THR A 108 15.52 -0.48 11.93
CA THR A 108 15.33 0.91 11.50
C THR A 108 14.98 1.01 10.02
N ARG A 109 15.64 0.23 9.16
CA ARG A 109 15.34 0.20 7.72
C ARG A 109 13.89 -0.20 7.43
N VAL A 110 13.37 -1.21 8.12
CA VAL A 110 11.96 -1.63 7.95
C VAL A 110 11.00 -0.55 8.40
N ILE A 111 11.25 0.07 9.56
CA ILE A 111 10.43 1.20 10.05
C ILE A 111 10.50 2.39 9.08
N GLN A 112 11.69 2.72 8.61
CA GLN A 112 11.92 3.85 7.70
C GLN A 112 11.13 3.70 6.39
N VAL A 113 11.18 2.53 5.77
CA VAL A 113 10.47 2.29 4.50
C VAL A 113 8.97 2.15 4.74
N ASN A 114 8.56 1.25 5.63
CA ASN A 114 7.16 0.86 5.73
C ASN A 114 6.29 1.91 6.43
N LEU A 115 6.77 2.49 7.53
CA LEU A 115 5.98 3.40 8.36
C LEU A 115 6.26 4.87 8.01
N ILE A 116 7.53 5.27 8.10
CA ILE A 116 7.91 6.66 7.85
C ILE A 116 7.70 7.00 6.37
N GLY A 117 8.05 6.09 5.43
CA GLY A 117 7.81 6.26 4.00
C GLY A 117 6.33 6.39 3.66
N THR A 118 5.46 5.58 4.29
CA THR A 118 4.00 5.70 4.14
C THR A 118 3.52 7.08 4.61
N PHE A 119 3.90 7.50 5.82
CA PHE A 119 3.51 8.82 6.33
C PHE A 119 4.09 9.97 5.50
N ASN A 120 5.31 9.82 4.98
CA ASN A 120 5.92 10.79 4.07
C ASN A 120 5.09 10.99 2.80
N CYS A 121 4.62 9.91 2.18
CA CYS A 121 3.72 10.00 1.02
C CYS A 121 2.38 10.64 1.39
N ILE A 122 1.78 10.29 2.53
CA ILE A 122 0.52 10.88 3.00
C ILE A 122 0.63 12.39 3.15
N ARG A 123 1.61 12.87 3.96
CA ARG A 123 1.75 14.30 4.26
C ARG A 123 2.07 15.16 3.03
N LEU A 124 2.76 14.58 2.04
CA LEU A 124 3.12 15.29 0.81
C LEU A 124 2.02 15.22 -0.27
N ALA A 125 1.20 14.18 -0.28
CA ALA A 125 0.05 14.05 -1.19
C ALA A 125 -1.15 14.88 -0.73
N ALA A 126 -1.40 15.00 0.57
CA ALA A 126 -2.56 15.69 1.13
C ALA A 126 -2.76 17.13 0.61
N PRO A 127 -1.71 17.97 0.47
CA PRO A 127 -1.85 19.33 -0.11
C PRO A 127 -2.33 19.34 -1.57
N HIS A 128 -1.93 18.34 -2.38
CA HIS A 128 -2.41 18.22 -3.76
C HIS A 128 -3.87 17.76 -3.79
N MET A 129 -4.24 16.80 -2.94
CA MET A 129 -5.61 16.31 -2.83
C MET A 129 -6.56 17.40 -2.33
N ALA A 130 -6.15 18.22 -1.37
CA ALA A 130 -6.95 19.33 -0.84
C ALA A 130 -7.28 20.40 -1.89
N LYS A 131 -6.48 20.53 -2.96
CA LYS A 131 -6.73 21.43 -4.10
C LYS A 131 -7.73 20.85 -5.11
N SER A 132 -8.06 19.55 -5.04
CA SER A 132 -9.03 18.94 -5.92
C SER A 132 -10.43 19.56 -5.70
N ALA A 133 -11.18 19.72 -6.79
CA ALA A 133 -12.58 20.12 -6.67
C ALA A 133 -13.36 19.09 -5.83
N PRO A 134 -14.18 19.52 -4.88
CA PRO A 134 -14.98 18.59 -4.10
C PRO A 134 -16.01 17.89 -4.98
N GLY A 135 -16.12 16.58 -4.82
CA GLY A 135 -17.19 15.78 -5.39
C GLY A 135 -18.45 15.79 -4.55
N ALA A 136 -19.31 14.77 -4.71
CA ALA A 136 -20.47 14.57 -3.88
C ALA A 136 -20.08 14.57 -2.39
N HIS A 137 -20.90 15.17 -1.55
CA HIS A 137 -20.70 15.27 -0.09
C HIS A 137 -19.39 15.98 0.35
N GLY A 138 -18.74 16.76 -0.54
CA GLY A 138 -17.51 17.48 -0.23
C GLY A 138 -16.24 16.61 -0.30
N GLU A 139 -16.33 15.37 -0.77
CA GLU A 139 -15.18 14.47 -0.89
C GLU A 139 -14.16 14.99 -1.91
N ARG A 140 -12.89 15.14 -1.49
CA ARG A 140 -11.76 15.50 -2.35
C ARG A 140 -10.81 14.34 -2.61
N GLY A 141 -10.88 13.30 -1.80
CA GLY A 141 -10.02 12.14 -2.06
C GLY A 141 -10.05 11.07 -0.98
N VAL A 142 -9.29 10.01 -1.25
CA VAL A 142 -9.09 8.90 -0.32
C VAL A 142 -7.64 8.41 -0.34
N ILE A 143 -7.11 8.13 0.84
CA ILE A 143 -5.80 7.51 1.06
C ILE A 143 -6.04 6.09 1.53
N ILE A 144 -5.37 5.13 0.88
CA ILE A 144 -5.45 3.70 1.21
C ILE A 144 -4.05 3.22 1.58
N ASN A 145 -3.87 2.78 2.81
CA ASN A 145 -2.59 2.26 3.29
C ASN A 145 -2.58 0.74 3.30
N THR A 146 -1.39 0.15 3.17
CA THR A 146 -1.19 -1.30 3.25
C THR A 146 -0.51 -1.66 4.56
N ALA A 147 -1.28 -2.18 5.53
CA ALA A 147 -0.75 -2.83 6.71
C ALA A 147 -0.40 -4.30 6.42
N SER A 148 -0.70 -5.20 7.31
CA SER A 148 -0.60 -6.66 7.21
C SER A 148 -1.33 -7.29 8.38
N VAL A 149 -1.77 -8.53 8.25
CA VAL A 149 -2.18 -9.34 9.42
C VAL A 149 -1.07 -9.47 10.46
N ALA A 150 0.20 -9.33 10.06
CA ALA A 150 1.34 -9.29 10.98
C ALA A 150 1.31 -8.09 11.96
N ALA A 151 0.47 -7.09 11.71
CA ALA A 151 0.21 -6.03 12.69
C ALA A 151 -0.50 -6.55 13.95
N PHE A 152 -1.21 -7.66 13.83
CA PHE A 152 -2.02 -8.30 14.87
C PHE A 152 -1.45 -9.65 15.31
N ASP A 153 -1.06 -10.47 14.34
CA ASP A 153 -0.68 -11.88 14.53
C ASP A 153 0.78 -12.07 14.06
N GLY A 154 1.73 -11.27 14.56
CA GLY A 154 3.14 -11.32 14.14
C GLY A 154 3.82 -12.64 14.49
N GLN A 155 4.62 -13.17 13.57
CA GLN A 155 5.36 -14.42 13.70
C GLN A 155 6.77 -14.21 14.25
N ILE A 156 7.41 -15.31 14.63
CA ILE A 156 8.83 -15.31 15.04
C ILE A 156 9.69 -14.68 13.93
N GLY A 157 10.48 -13.68 14.30
CA GLY A 157 11.34 -12.94 13.39
C GLY A 157 10.71 -11.72 12.73
N GLN A 158 9.44 -11.42 13.02
CA GLN A 158 8.72 -10.31 12.40
C GLN A 158 8.64 -9.03 13.26
N ALA A 159 9.45 -8.89 14.32
CA ALA A 159 9.33 -7.76 15.24
C ALA A 159 9.34 -6.39 14.52
N ALA A 160 10.31 -6.13 13.63
CA ALA A 160 10.38 -4.89 12.86
C ALA A 160 9.20 -4.73 11.90
N TYR A 161 8.85 -5.80 11.18
CA TYR A 161 7.74 -5.79 10.24
C TYR A 161 6.41 -5.56 10.93
N SER A 162 6.13 -6.31 12.00
CA SER A 162 4.91 -6.15 12.81
C SER A 162 4.80 -4.77 13.44
N ALA A 163 5.90 -4.23 13.98
CA ALA A 163 5.94 -2.88 14.51
C ALA A 163 5.61 -1.84 13.44
N SER A 164 6.20 -1.96 12.23
CA SER A 164 5.92 -1.06 11.13
C SER A 164 4.46 -1.11 10.68
N LYS A 165 3.89 -2.32 10.58
CA LYS A 165 2.51 -2.53 10.13
C LYS A 165 1.48 -2.20 11.23
N GLY A 166 1.83 -2.42 12.50
CA GLY A 166 1.07 -1.93 13.66
C GLY A 166 1.04 -0.41 13.72
N GLY A 167 2.15 0.25 13.41
CA GLY A 167 2.22 1.71 13.26
C GLY A 167 1.29 2.25 12.16
N ILE A 168 1.18 1.57 11.02
CA ILE A 168 0.24 1.93 9.94
C ILE A 168 -1.21 1.79 10.42
N VAL A 169 -1.55 0.73 11.16
CA VAL A 169 -2.88 0.59 11.77
C VAL A 169 -3.14 1.74 12.75
N GLY A 170 -2.17 2.04 13.62
CA GLY A 170 -2.30 3.09 14.63
C GLY A 170 -2.47 4.49 14.05
N LEU A 171 -1.80 4.82 12.93
CA LEU A 171 -1.93 6.14 12.29
C LEU A 171 -3.22 6.32 11.48
N THR A 172 -3.95 5.26 11.16
CA THR A 172 -5.10 5.31 10.25
C THR A 172 -6.19 6.26 10.75
N LEU A 173 -6.67 6.06 11.96
CA LEU A 173 -7.75 6.88 12.52
C LEU A 173 -7.32 8.33 12.82
N PRO A 174 -6.17 8.62 13.45
CA PRO A 174 -5.70 10.00 13.63
C PRO A 174 -5.59 10.77 12.31
N VAL A 175 -4.96 10.19 11.29
CA VAL A 175 -4.83 10.86 9.98
C VAL A 175 -6.18 11.06 9.29
N ALA A 176 -7.12 10.11 9.42
CA ALA A 176 -8.47 10.27 8.91
C ALA A 176 -9.19 11.46 9.57
N ARG A 177 -8.95 11.68 10.87
CA ARG A 177 -9.51 12.82 11.62
C ARG A 177 -8.85 14.14 11.23
N ASP A 178 -7.52 14.15 11.10
CA ASP A 178 -6.74 15.33 10.68
C ASP A 178 -7.18 15.85 9.30
N LEU A 179 -7.53 14.94 8.39
CA LEU A 179 -7.87 15.27 7.00
C LEU A 179 -9.38 15.39 6.73
N ALA A 180 -10.22 15.13 7.73
CA ALA A 180 -11.69 15.11 7.56
C ALA A 180 -12.25 16.45 7.07
N GLU A 181 -11.82 17.58 7.64
CA GLU A 181 -12.27 18.92 7.22
C GLU A 181 -11.83 19.27 5.78
N LEU A 182 -10.79 18.59 5.28
CA LEU A 182 -10.36 18.72 3.89
C LEU A 182 -11.13 17.80 2.92
N GLY A 183 -12.06 17.00 3.41
CA GLY A 183 -12.81 16.03 2.60
C GLY A 183 -11.96 14.86 2.10
N ILE A 184 -10.91 14.48 2.84
CA ILE A 184 -10.02 13.38 2.48
C ILE A 184 -10.20 12.23 3.48
N ARG A 185 -10.60 11.06 2.99
CA ARG A 185 -10.74 9.83 3.79
C ARG A 185 -9.43 9.07 3.88
N VAL A 186 -9.28 8.28 4.92
CA VAL A 186 -8.12 7.39 5.10
C VAL A 186 -8.60 6.03 5.56
N CYS A 187 -8.24 4.98 4.81
CA CYS A 187 -8.46 3.59 5.19
C CYS A 187 -7.18 2.79 5.08
N THR A 188 -7.14 1.69 5.78
CA THR A 188 -6.02 0.74 5.71
C THR A 188 -6.54 -0.66 5.36
N ILE A 189 -5.87 -1.33 4.44
CA ILE A 189 -6.08 -2.76 4.19
C ILE A 189 -4.97 -3.52 4.91
N ALA A 190 -5.32 -4.56 5.64
CA ALA A 190 -4.39 -5.50 6.27
C ALA A 190 -4.46 -6.86 5.54
N PRO A 191 -3.64 -7.08 4.50
CA PRO A 191 -3.65 -8.34 3.76
C PRO A 191 -3.12 -9.49 4.61
N GLY A 192 -3.65 -10.68 4.36
CA GLY A 192 -3.09 -11.96 4.79
C GLY A 192 -1.95 -12.41 3.88
N LEU A 193 -1.94 -13.71 3.57
CA LEU A 193 -0.95 -14.31 2.69
C LEU A 193 -1.37 -14.14 1.22
N PHE A 194 -0.68 -13.26 0.50
CA PHE A 194 -0.94 -12.96 -0.92
C PHE A 194 0.20 -13.41 -1.81
N ASP A 195 -0.14 -13.86 -3.02
CA ASP A 195 0.82 -14.23 -4.06
C ASP A 195 1.48 -12.98 -4.67
N THR A 196 2.57 -12.54 -4.05
CA THR A 196 3.29 -11.33 -4.39
C THR A 196 4.79 -11.60 -4.48
N PRO A 197 5.59 -10.71 -5.09
CA PRO A 197 7.05 -10.83 -5.09
C PRO A 197 7.68 -10.98 -3.69
N LEU A 198 7.01 -10.49 -2.64
CA LEU A 198 7.46 -10.66 -1.26
C LEU A 198 7.50 -12.15 -0.83
N LEU A 199 6.60 -12.98 -1.35
CA LEU A 199 6.58 -14.43 -1.13
C LEU A 199 7.19 -15.23 -2.28
N ALA A 200 7.47 -14.61 -3.43
CA ALA A 200 7.99 -15.30 -4.61
C ALA A 200 9.39 -15.91 -4.41
N GLY A 201 10.15 -15.43 -3.42
CA GLY A 201 11.44 -16.04 -3.03
C GLY A 201 11.31 -17.38 -2.31
N LEU A 202 10.10 -17.80 -1.92
CA LEU A 202 9.86 -19.10 -1.29
C LEU A 202 9.68 -20.19 -2.36
N PRO A 203 10.18 -21.42 -2.12
CA PRO A 203 9.91 -22.57 -2.97
C PRO A 203 8.41 -22.83 -3.11
N GLU A 204 7.96 -23.31 -4.28
CA GLU A 204 6.54 -23.57 -4.55
C GLU A 204 5.85 -24.46 -3.49
N PRO A 205 6.45 -25.57 -2.98
CA PRO A 205 5.84 -26.35 -1.92
C PRO A 205 5.55 -25.55 -0.63
N ALA A 206 6.44 -24.59 -0.29
CA ALA A 206 6.23 -23.72 0.86
C ALA A 206 5.08 -22.74 0.61
N ARG A 207 4.97 -22.16 -0.58
CA ARG A 207 3.86 -21.27 -0.97
C ARG A 207 2.51 -22.03 -0.93
N VAL A 208 2.46 -23.24 -1.45
CA VAL A 208 1.27 -24.11 -1.38
C VAL A 208 0.91 -24.43 0.06
N SER A 209 1.91 -24.76 0.90
CA SER A 209 1.69 -25.03 2.33
C SER A 209 1.13 -23.81 3.06
N LEU A 210 1.66 -22.61 2.79
CA LEU A 210 1.14 -21.37 3.35
C LEU A 210 -0.31 -21.10 2.91
N GLY A 211 -0.64 -21.34 1.65
CA GLY A 211 -2.00 -21.20 1.14
C GLY A 211 -3.00 -22.10 1.85
N LYS A 212 -2.62 -23.34 2.20
CA LYS A 212 -3.45 -24.28 2.94
C LYS A 212 -3.74 -23.87 4.39
N GLN A 213 -2.97 -22.92 4.95
CA GLN A 213 -3.23 -22.38 6.29
C GLN A 213 -4.38 -21.35 6.29
N VAL A 214 -4.77 -20.84 5.12
CA VAL A 214 -5.91 -19.93 5.00
C VAL A 214 -7.21 -20.75 5.15
N PRO A 215 -8.07 -20.42 6.14
CA PRO A 215 -9.30 -21.17 6.36
C PRO A 215 -10.21 -21.23 5.14
N PHE A 216 -10.49 -20.09 4.48
CA PHE A 216 -11.27 -20.06 3.24
C PHE A 216 -11.08 -18.73 2.49
N PRO A 217 -10.84 -18.80 1.18
CA PRO A 217 -10.50 -19.99 0.38
C PRO A 217 -9.10 -20.51 0.74
N PRO A 218 -8.84 -21.84 0.69
CA PRO A 218 -7.57 -22.45 1.15
C PRO A 218 -6.45 -22.28 0.11
N ARG A 219 -6.08 -21.04 -0.14
CA ARG A 219 -5.05 -20.61 -1.09
C ARG A 219 -4.47 -19.25 -0.69
N LEU A 220 -3.36 -18.86 -1.31
CA LEU A 220 -2.89 -17.49 -1.26
C LEU A 220 -3.92 -16.53 -1.89
N GLY A 221 -4.07 -15.36 -1.31
CA GLY A 221 -4.83 -14.27 -1.91
C GLY A 221 -4.20 -13.85 -3.24
N ARG A 222 -5.03 -13.50 -4.21
CA ARG A 222 -4.58 -12.97 -5.50
C ARG A 222 -4.45 -11.45 -5.40
N PRO A 223 -3.38 -10.83 -5.92
CA PRO A 223 -3.23 -9.38 -5.89
C PRO A 223 -4.46 -8.61 -6.43
N ALA A 224 -5.19 -9.18 -7.39
CA ALA A 224 -6.43 -8.58 -7.91
C ALA A 224 -7.53 -8.45 -6.84
N GLU A 225 -7.57 -9.32 -5.83
CA GLU A 225 -8.55 -9.23 -4.73
C GLU A 225 -8.26 -8.03 -3.82
N TYR A 226 -6.98 -7.69 -3.65
CA TYR A 226 -6.58 -6.45 -2.99
C TYR A 226 -7.01 -5.22 -3.81
N GLY A 227 -6.73 -5.21 -5.13
CA GLY A 227 -7.15 -4.14 -6.02
C GLY A 227 -8.68 -3.94 -6.06
N ALA A 228 -9.45 -5.03 -5.96
CA ALA A 228 -10.90 -4.98 -5.86
C ALA A 228 -11.37 -4.28 -4.57
N LEU A 229 -10.79 -4.62 -3.40
CA LEU A 229 -11.12 -3.96 -2.14
C LEU A 229 -10.69 -2.49 -2.15
N ALA A 230 -9.52 -2.16 -2.71
CA ALA A 230 -9.08 -0.78 -2.86
C ALA A 230 -10.09 0.05 -3.70
N ALA A 231 -10.59 -0.51 -4.81
CA ALA A 231 -11.64 0.12 -5.61
C ALA A 231 -12.94 0.32 -4.81
N GLN A 232 -13.37 -0.67 -4.03
CA GLN A 232 -14.54 -0.53 -3.15
C GLN A 232 -14.38 0.56 -2.10
N ILE A 233 -13.17 0.72 -1.52
CA ILE A 233 -12.88 1.82 -0.58
C ILE A 233 -12.98 3.18 -1.29
N VAL A 234 -12.54 3.28 -2.55
CA VAL A 234 -12.71 4.50 -3.35
C VAL A 234 -14.18 4.84 -3.54
N GLU A 235 -15.01 3.86 -3.91
CA GLU A 235 -16.43 4.05 -4.22
C GLU A 235 -17.30 4.30 -2.98
N ASN A 236 -16.96 3.68 -1.84
CA ASN A 236 -17.77 3.75 -0.62
C ASN A 236 -17.32 4.89 0.30
N ALA A 237 -17.98 6.04 0.19
CA ALA A 237 -17.67 7.25 0.95
C ALA A 237 -17.82 7.07 2.49
N MET A 238 -18.54 6.06 2.97
CA MET A 238 -18.70 5.83 4.42
C MET A 238 -17.52 5.07 5.03
N LEU A 239 -16.64 4.47 4.22
CA LEU A 239 -15.40 3.87 4.70
C LEU A 239 -14.35 4.95 4.98
N ASN A 240 -14.12 5.24 6.28
CA ASN A 240 -13.13 6.22 6.74
C ASN A 240 -12.61 5.85 8.13
N GLY A 241 -11.31 5.96 8.35
CA GLY A 241 -10.66 5.69 9.63
C GLY A 241 -10.54 4.21 10.00
N GLU A 242 -10.85 3.28 9.10
CA GLU A 242 -10.95 1.85 9.38
C GLU A 242 -9.77 1.05 8.82
N THR A 243 -9.43 -0.04 9.51
CA THR A 243 -8.48 -1.06 9.04
C THR A 243 -9.21 -2.36 8.74
N ILE A 244 -9.23 -2.73 7.46
CA ILE A 244 -9.95 -3.90 6.95
C ILE A 244 -8.97 -5.07 6.75
N ARG A 245 -9.16 -6.16 7.49
CA ARG A 245 -8.42 -7.41 7.25
C ARG A 245 -8.94 -8.07 5.97
N LEU A 246 -8.01 -8.39 5.05
CA LEU A 246 -8.29 -9.11 3.81
C LEU A 246 -7.44 -10.39 3.81
N ASP A 247 -7.91 -11.45 4.47
CA ASP A 247 -7.02 -12.53 4.90
C ASP A 247 -7.62 -13.94 4.87
N GLY A 248 -8.86 -14.11 4.38
CA GLY A 248 -9.52 -15.42 4.37
C GLY A 248 -9.69 -16.04 5.77
N ALA A 249 -9.82 -15.19 6.80
CA ALA A 249 -9.94 -15.55 8.20
C ALA A 249 -8.69 -16.19 8.83
N ILE A 250 -7.51 -16.05 8.21
CA ILE A 250 -6.27 -16.57 8.80
C ILE A 250 -5.93 -15.83 10.10
N ARG A 251 -5.44 -16.60 11.07
CA ARG A 251 -4.69 -16.09 12.23
C ARG A 251 -3.33 -16.78 12.20
N MET A 252 -2.28 -15.96 12.08
CA MET A 252 -0.94 -16.50 11.85
C MET A 252 -0.46 -17.31 13.04
N GLN A 253 0.02 -18.53 12.76
CA GLN A 253 0.70 -19.34 13.77
C GLN A 253 2.07 -18.70 14.10
N PRO A 254 2.65 -18.98 15.29
CA PRO A 254 3.96 -18.43 15.66
C PRO A 254 5.10 -18.75 14.67
N ARG A 255 4.94 -19.82 13.88
CA ARG A 255 5.87 -20.28 12.83
C ARG A 255 5.12 -20.77 11.61
#